data_8ba97ed602bfc4818e5ac71e63a31afe
#
_entry.id   8ba97ed602bfc4818e5ac71e63a31afe
#
_cell.length_a   1.000
_cell.length_b   1.000
_cell.length_c   1.000
_cell.angle_alpha   90.00
_cell.angle_beta   90.00
_cell.angle_gamma   90.00
#
_symmetry.space_group_name_H-M   'P 1'
#
loop_
_entity.id
_entity.type
_entity.pdbx_description
1 polymer ?
#
loop_
_entity_poly.entity_id
_entity_poly.type
_entity_poly.pdbx_seq_one_letter_code
_entity_poly.pdbx_strand_id
1 'polypeptide(L)'
;LWYRSPATDFDHALPVGNGRIGGMLFGDPEHEVIKLNEDSVWSGGRRERNNPDAYEGLLEIRKLLAEEHIQAAEAVAFEKMQGVTPNARHYMPLGNLEIHQKIQGKARQYCRSLDLEQALAAVQFNVNEVNYIRELFVSYPDQIMVLHIAADQKGCISLSVGIDGREDDYDDCRPCAPNTILYTGGTGGKNGIGFAAALTGKQTGGTMRTLGGQLVIENADEVTLLLSVATSFYHGDDYEEAARMDVAYAQDCTYEELLYRHLSDYQKLFRRVRLNLPDNSEGNSTL
;
A
#
# COMPACT_ATOMS: atom_id res chain seq x y z
N LEU A 1 14.62 -2.29 -11.58
CA LEU A 1 15.31 -2.83 -10.40
C LEU A 1 15.07 -4.33 -10.29
N TRP A 2 16.03 -5.11 -9.80
CA TRP A 2 15.81 -6.55 -9.60
C TRP A 2 16.71 -7.11 -8.48
N TYR A 3 16.24 -8.16 -7.82
CA TYR A 3 16.88 -8.81 -6.68
C TYR A 3 16.76 -10.32 -6.78
N ARG A 4 17.72 -11.05 -6.20
CA ARG A 4 17.77 -12.53 -6.19
C ARG A 4 17.28 -13.16 -4.87
N SER A 5 16.75 -12.36 -3.97
CA SER A 5 16.22 -12.80 -2.68
C SER A 5 15.01 -11.95 -2.26
N PRO A 6 14.14 -12.48 -1.39
CA PRO A 6 13.11 -11.69 -0.72
C PRO A 6 13.72 -10.53 0.08
N ALA A 7 12.92 -9.50 0.35
CA ALA A 7 13.29 -8.44 1.27
C ALA A 7 13.26 -8.94 2.72
N THR A 8 14.25 -8.53 3.51
CA THR A 8 14.34 -8.86 4.93
C THR A 8 13.71 -7.80 5.82
N ASP A 9 13.57 -6.59 5.29
CA ASP A 9 13.05 -5.43 5.99
C ASP A 9 12.33 -4.46 5.03
N PHE A 10 11.77 -3.39 5.59
CA PHE A 10 10.99 -2.40 4.85
C PHE A 10 11.83 -1.67 3.78
N ASP A 11 13.09 -1.35 4.08
CA ASP A 11 13.92 -0.53 3.20
C ASP A 11 14.35 -1.29 1.92
N HIS A 12 14.30 -2.62 1.96
CA HIS A 12 14.59 -3.49 0.83
C HIS A 12 13.34 -3.93 0.05
N ALA A 13 12.12 -3.63 0.54
CA ALA A 13 10.88 -4.00 -0.14
C ALA A 13 10.66 -3.14 -1.41
N LEU A 14 9.89 -3.66 -2.37
CA LEU A 14 9.58 -2.95 -3.62
C LEU A 14 8.30 -2.12 -3.48
N PRO A 15 8.38 -0.79 -3.72
CA PRO A 15 7.24 0.09 -3.60
C PRO A 15 6.37 0.08 -4.86
N VAL A 16 5.06 0.06 -4.68
CA VAL A 16 4.06 0.37 -5.71
C VAL A 16 3.01 1.30 -5.12
N GLY A 17 2.39 2.15 -5.94
CA GLY A 17 1.36 3.06 -5.45
C GLY A 17 0.79 3.96 -6.52
N ASN A 18 -0.39 4.54 -6.24
CA ASN A 18 -1.09 5.48 -7.13
C ASN A 18 -1.18 6.91 -6.57
N GLY A 19 -0.46 7.19 -5.48
CA GLY A 19 -0.51 8.48 -4.75
C GLY A 19 -1.51 8.48 -3.59
N ARG A 20 -2.46 7.57 -3.53
CA ARG A 20 -3.39 7.38 -2.42
C ARG A 20 -3.13 6.06 -1.67
N ILE A 21 -3.19 4.95 -2.38
CA ILE A 21 -2.87 3.62 -1.86
C ILE A 21 -1.42 3.30 -2.20
N GLY A 22 -0.68 2.76 -1.25
CA GLY A 22 0.68 2.28 -1.44
C GLY A 22 0.88 0.89 -0.86
N GLY A 23 1.81 0.13 -1.46
CA GLY A 23 2.22 -1.19 -0.99
C GLY A 23 3.71 -1.40 -1.09
N MET A 24 4.28 -2.09 -0.11
CA MET A 24 5.68 -2.50 -0.09
C MET A 24 5.75 -4.02 -0.16
N LEU A 25 6.16 -4.55 -1.33
CA LEU A 25 6.24 -5.98 -1.64
C LEU A 25 7.56 -6.58 -1.12
N PHE A 26 7.49 -7.58 -0.25
CA PHE A 26 8.65 -8.26 0.32
C PHE A 26 9.15 -9.41 -0.57
N GLY A 27 8.24 -10.14 -1.19
CA GLY A 27 8.54 -11.15 -2.19
C GLY A 27 8.86 -12.55 -1.64
N ASP A 28 8.47 -12.89 -0.42
CA ASP A 28 8.69 -14.26 0.09
C ASP A 28 7.75 -15.26 -0.61
N PRO A 29 8.28 -16.40 -1.10
CA PRO A 29 7.48 -17.40 -1.80
C PRO A 29 6.37 -18.05 -0.96
N GLU A 30 6.65 -18.34 0.31
CA GLU A 30 5.71 -19.04 1.21
C GLU A 30 4.85 -18.08 2.01
N HIS A 31 5.48 -17.01 2.54
CA HIS A 31 4.84 -16.01 3.38
C HIS A 31 5.06 -14.60 2.84
N GLU A 32 4.31 -14.22 1.82
CA GLU A 32 4.35 -12.87 1.26
C GLU A 32 3.69 -11.87 2.20
N VAL A 33 4.37 -10.76 2.41
CA VAL A 33 3.86 -9.60 3.13
C VAL A 33 3.88 -8.39 2.21
N ILE A 34 2.74 -7.71 2.08
CA ILE A 34 2.66 -6.41 1.43
C ILE A 34 2.23 -5.41 2.48
N LYS A 35 3.14 -4.53 2.92
CA LYS A 35 2.80 -3.48 3.88
C LYS A 35 2.00 -2.40 3.19
N LEU A 36 0.83 -2.08 3.74
CA LEU A 36 -0.17 -1.21 3.15
C LEU A 36 -0.15 0.18 3.77
N ASN A 37 -0.35 1.19 2.93
CA ASN A 37 -0.52 2.58 3.31
C ASN A 37 -1.68 3.21 2.55
N GLU A 38 -2.31 4.21 3.17
CA GLU A 38 -3.26 5.12 2.54
C GLU A 38 -2.99 6.55 3.02
N ASP A 39 -3.03 7.53 2.13
CA ASP A 39 -2.46 8.88 2.32
C ASP A 39 -3.16 9.70 3.42
N SER A 40 -4.41 9.41 3.74
CA SER A 40 -5.19 10.12 4.77
C SER A 40 -5.17 9.46 6.16
N VAL A 41 -4.55 8.27 6.32
CA VAL A 41 -4.49 7.55 7.60
C VAL A 41 -3.44 8.19 8.53
N TRP A 42 -3.87 9.21 9.27
CA TRP A 42 -3.07 9.96 10.24
C TRP A 42 -3.64 9.86 11.64
N SER A 43 -2.80 9.76 12.66
CA SER A 43 -3.23 9.62 14.05
C SER A 43 -4.14 10.76 14.49
N GLY A 44 -5.31 10.41 15.04
CA GLY A 44 -6.34 11.35 15.46
C GLY A 44 -6.91 12.20 14.31
N GLY A 45 -7.80 13.11 14.62
CA GLY A 45 -8.49 13.95 13.65
C GLY A 45 -7.99 15.39 13.60
N ARG A 46 -8.70 16.20 12.79
CA ARG A 46 -8.46 17.63 12.66
C ARG A 46 -8.54 18.34 14.03
N ARG A 47 -7.59 19.23 14.30
CA ARG A 47 -7.57 20.11 15.45
C ARG A 47 -7.09 21.50 15.07
N GLU A 48 -7.61 22.52 15.77
CA GLU A 48 -7.09 23.86 15.67
C GLU A 48 -5.74 23.93 16.39
N ARG A 49 -4.75 24.46 15.70
CA ARG A 49 -3.36 24.58 16.19
C ARG A 49 -2.80 25.97 16.04
N ASN A 50 -3.60 26.94 15.63
CA ASN A 50 -3.15 28.31 15.55
C ASN A 50 -2.77 28.82 16.95
N ASN A 51 -1.56 29.34 17.08
CA ASN A 51 -1.15 30.00 18.30
C ASN A 51 -1.70 31.42 18.30
N PRO A 52 -2.53 31.79 19.29
CA PRO A 52 -3.12 33.15 19.34
C PRO A 52 -2.04 34.24 19.52
N ASP A 53 -0.90 33.90 20.11
CA ASP A 53 0.18 34.85 20.37
C ASP A 53 1.15 35.02 19.18
N ALA A 54 0.97 34.24 18.11
CA ALA A 54 1.90 34.22 16.96
C ALA A 54 2.03 35.59 16.26
N TYR A 55 0.92 36.35 16.16
CA TYR A 55 0.98 37.66 15.52
C TYR A 55 1.80 38.67 16.33
N GLU A 56 1.59 38.72 17.63
CA GLU A 56 2.40 39.59 18.51
C GLU A 56 3.87 39.15 18.54
N GLY A 57 4.10 37.82 18.60
CA GLY A 57 5.43 37.24 18.48
C GLY A 57 6.14 37.64 17.18
N LEU A 58 5.46 37.66 16.05
CA LEU A 58 6.01 38.11 14.78
C LEU A 58 6.48 39.57 14.82
N LEU A 59 5.68 40.45 15.43
CA LEU A 59 6.04 41.87 15.55
C LEU A 59 7.27 42.04 16.44
N GLU A 60 7.36 41.31 17.55
CA GLU A 60 8.49 41.32 18.46
C GLU A 60 9.77 40.78 17.78
N ILE A 61 9.68 39.67 17.06
CA ILE A 61 10.79 39.09 16.30
C ILE A 61 11.34 40.12 15.29
N ARG A 62 10.46 40.77 14.52
CA ARG A 62 10.87 41.79 13.55
C ARG A 62 11.62 42.95 14.18
N LYS A 63 11.22 43.41 15.36
CA LYS A 63 11.88 44.43 16.11
C LYS A 63 13.27 43.98 16.57
N LEU A 64 13.36 42.79 17.18
CA LEU A 64 14.63 42.23 17.66
C LEU A 64 15.63 42.01 16.52
N LEU A 65 15.14 41.55 15.35
CA LEU A 65 16.00 41.41 14.15
C LEU A 65 16.52 42.76 13.61
N ALA A 66 15.68 43.81 13.67
CA ALA A 66 16.11 45.17 13.27
C ALA A 66 17.16 45.75 14.23
N GLU A 67 17.16 45.31 15.49
CA GLU A 67 18.13 45.70 16.53
C GLU A 67 19.34 44.70 16.57
N GLU A 68 19.45 43.78 15.62
CA GLU A 68 20.50 42.72 15.53
C GLU A 68 20.53 41.76 16.73
N HIS A 69 19.45 41.65 17.50
CA HIS A 69 19.31 40.73 18.64
C HIS A 69 18.84 39.35 18.20
N ILE A 70 19.64 38.63 17.40
CA ILE A 70 19.24 37.37 16.73
C ILE A 70 18.83 36.28 17.70
N GLN A 71 19.61 36.05 18.78
CA GLN A 71 19.33 35.01 19.75
C GLN A 71 18.02 35.26 20.52
N ALA A 72 17.71 36.53 20.82
CA ALA A 72 16.45 36.88 21.45
C ALA A 72 15.27 36.69 20.48
N ALA A 73 15.44 37.01 19.19
CA ALA A 73 14.44 36.75 18.17
C ALA A 73 14.16 35.25 17.99
N GLU A 74 15.17 34.39 18.02
CA GLU A 74 15.04 32.93 17.97
C GLU A 74 14.26 32.40 19.20
N ALA A 75 14.56 32.91 20.39
CA ALA A 75 13.83 32.51 21.60
C ALA A 75 12.33 32.85 21.52
N VAL A 76 11.99 34.06 21.07
CA VAL A 76 10.58 34.47 20.86
C VAL A 76 9.93 33.63 19.76
N ALA A 77 10.65 33.31 18.68
CA ALA A 77 10.14 32.44 17.61
C ALA A 77 9.81 31.03 18.14
N PHE A 78 10.71 30.46 18.94
CA PHE A 78 10.48 29.15 19.56
C PHE A 78 9.30 29.16 20.53
N GLU A 79 9.09 30.23 21.32
CA GLU A 79 8.01 30.33 22.29
C GLU A 79 6.66 30.63 21.63
N LYS A 80 6.60 31.60 20.70
CA LYS A 80 5.33 32.16 20.20
C LYS A 80 4.93 31.71 18.79
N MET A 81 5.90 31.24 17.95
CA MET A 81 5.59 30.85 16.56
C MET A 81 5.25 29.36 16.41
N GLN A 82 5.39 28.58 17.45
CA GLN A 82 5.00 27.17 17.43
C GLN A 82 3.48 27.03 17.51
N GLY A 83 2.95 26.04 16.82
CA GLY A 83 1.53 25.67 16.96
C GLY A 83 1.19 25.25 18.41
N VAL A 84 -0.01 25.56 18.86
CA VAL A 84 -0.52 25.08 20.17
C VAL A 84 -0.79 23.59 20.08
N THR A 85 -0.14 22.84 20.93
CA THR A 85 0.47 21.54 20.86
C THR A 85 1.50 21.49 19.71
N PRO A 86 2.80 21.52 20.03
CA PRO A 86 3.86 21.62 19.03
C PRO A 86 3.98 20.38 18.15
N ASN A 87 3.51 19.20 18.62
CA ASN A 87 3.61 17.96 17.88
C ASN A 87 2.55 17.85 16.78
N ALA A 88 3.01 17.60 15.56
CA ALA A 88 2.14 17.20 14.46
C ALA A 88 1.52 15.81 14.73
N ARG A 89 0.42 15.51 14.06
CA ARG A 89 -0.08 14.15 13.93
C ARG A 89 0.98 13.32 13.19
N HIS A 90 1.05 12.02 13.46
CA HIS A 90 1.95 11.12 12.74
C HIS A 90 1.17 10.27 11.74
N TYR A 91 1.85 9.93 10.66
CA TYR A 91 1.35 9.01 9.66
C TYR A 91 1.28 7.59 10.24
N MET A 92 0.21 6.86 9.95
CA MET A 92 0.01 5.52 10.48
C MET A 92 0.00 4.51 9.32
N PRO A 93 0.58 3.31 9.52
CA PRO A 93 0.39 2.22 8.57
C PRO A 93 -1.07 1.79 8.57
N LEU A 94 -1.58 1.36 7.40
CA LEU A 94 -2.93 0.81 7.28
C LEU A 94 -2.99 -0.62 7.84
N GLY A 95 -1.99 -1.41 7.57
CA GLY A 95 -1.89 -2.83 7.91
C GLY A 95 -1.00 -3.57 6.93
N ASN A 96 -1.08 -4.89 6.94
CA ASN A 96 -0.35 -5.78 6.05
C ASN A 96 -1.34 -6.68 5.30
N LEU A 97 -1.18 -6.84 4.00
CA LEU A 97 -1.76 -7.96 3.27
C LEU A 97 -0.83 -9.15 3.42
N GLU A 98 -1.28 -10.20 4.09
CA GLU A 98 -0.50 -11.40 4.38
C GLU A 98 -1.01 -12.58 3.57
N ILE A 99 -0.10 -13.24 2.84
CA ILE A 99 -0.40 -14.36 1.96
C ILE A 99 0.45 -15.54 2.37
N HIS A 100 -0.21 -16.62 2.78
CA HIS A 100 0.42 -17.90 3.08
C HIS A 100 0.17 -18.85 1.92
N GLN A 101 1.14 -19.03 1.04
CA GLN A 101 1.06 -19.98 -0.07
C GLN A 101 1.65 -21.33 0.33
N LYS A 102 0.88 -22.39 0.09
CA LYS A 102 1.33 -23.77 0.36
C LYS A 102 2.34 -24.18 -0.72
N ILE A 103 3.62 -24.10 -0.40
CA ILE A 103 4.73 -24.51 -1.26
C ILE A 103 5.39 -25.75 -0.67
N GLN A 104 5.53 -26.82 -1.46
CA GLN A 104 6.22 -28.04 -1.04
C GLN A 104 7.57 -28.12 -1.73
N GLY A 105 8.60 -27.57 -1.10
CA GLY A 105 9.97 -27.60 -1.64
C GLY A 105 10.66 -26.26 -1.55
N LYS A 106 11.90 -26.21 -1.97
CA LYS A 106 12.72 -24.98 -1.93
C LYS A 106 12.53 -24.19 -3.21
N ALA A 107 12.21 -22.91 -3.09
CA ALA A 107 12.20 -21.99 -4.21
C ALA A 107 13.61 -21.86 -4.85
N ARG A 108 13.64 -21.90 -6.17
CA ARG A 108 14.83 -21.76 -7.02
C ARG A 108 14.57 -20.74 -8.11
N GLN A 109 15.60 -20.29 -8.80
CA GLN A 109 15.51 -19.33 -9.90
C GLN A 109 14.70 -18.08 -9.51
N TYR A 110 14.86 -17.65 -8.25
CA TYR A 110 14.13 -16.54 -7.67
C TYR A 110 14.57 -15.20 -8.30
N CYS A 111 13.59 -14.40 -8.66
CA CYS A 111 13.79 -13.02 -9.07
C CYS A 111 12.62 -12.15 -8.55
N ARG A 112 12.94 -11.07 -7.89
CA ARG A 112 12.01 -10.01 -7.51
C ARG A 112 12.41 -8.74 -8.25
N SER A 113 11.47 -8.10 -8.94
CA SER A 113 11.76 -6.96 -9.80
C SER A 113 10.72 -5.86 -9.67
N LEU A 114 11.14 -4.63 -9.96
CA LEU A 114 10.27 -3.47 -10.16
C LEU A 114 10.58 -2.85 -11.52
N ASP A 115 9.61 -2.94 -12.42
CA ASP A 115 9.64 -2.24 -13.70
C ASP A 115 9.12 -0.81 -13.51
N LEU A 116 10.03 0.17 -13.60
CA LEU A 116 9.70 1.57 -13.42
C LEU A 116 8.88 2.14 -14.58
N GLU A 117 8.99 1.59 -15.79
CA GLU A 117 8.22 2.04 -16.95
C GLU A 117 6.77 1.56 -16.90
N GLN A 118 6.53 0.46 -16.18
CA GLN A 118 5.21 -0.12 -16.01
C GLN A 118 4.62 0.14 -14.62
N ALA A 119 5.41 0.66 -13.65
CA ALA A 119 5.05 0.74 -12.24
C ALA A 119 4.49 -0.60 -11.72
N LEU A 120 5.17 -1.70 -12.08
CA LEU A 120 4.79 -3.07 -11.81
C LEU A 120 5.90 -3.76 -11.02
N ALA A 121 5.57 -4.28 -9.85
CA ALA A 121 6.45 -5.16 -9.10
C ALA A 121 6.12 -6.63 -9.40
N ALA A 122 7.14 -7.47 -9.58
CA ALA A 122 6.97 -8.88 -9.86
C ALA A 122 7.86 -9.76 -9.00
N VAL A 123 7.38 -10.95 -8.66
CA VAL A 123 8.14 -12.03 -8.02
C VAL A 123 8.01 -13.29 -8.85
N GLN A 124 9.13 -13.85 -9.25
CA GLN A 124 9.18 -15.10 -10.02
C GLN A 124 10.03 -16.11 -9.30
N PHE A 125 9.58 -17.35 -9.25
CA PHE A 125 10.33 -18.45 -8.66
C PHE A 125 9.86 -19.80 -9.20
N ASN A 126 10.73 -20.82 -9.08
CA ASN A 126 10.42 -22.19 -9.46
C ASN A 126 10.43 -23.08 -8.21
N VAL A 127 9.44 -23.96 -8.09
CA VAL A 127 9.40 -25.02 -7.07
C VAL A 127 8.95 -26.32 -7.74
N ASN A 128 9.76 -27.38 -7.65
CA ASN A 128 9.44 -28.69 -8.21
C ASN A 128 8.97 -28.64 -9.67
N GLU A 129 9.72 -27.93 -10.51
CA GLU A 129 9.45 -27.72 -11.94
C GLU A 129 8.19 -26.92 -12.28
N VAL A 130 7.51 -26.33 -11.27
CA VAL A 130 6.43 -25.37 -11.46
C VAL A 130 6.97 -23.96 -11.36
N ASN A 131 6.73 -23.13 -12.37
CA ASN A 131 7.08 -21.72 -12.36
C ASN A 131 5.90 -20.88 -11.87
N TYR A 132 6.15 -20.07 -10.86
CA TYR A 132 5.18 -19.14 -10.27
C TYR A 132 5.57 -17.71 -10.62
N ILE A 133 4.56 -16.89 -10.88
CA ILE A 133 4.68 -15.44 -11.01
C ILE A 133 3.64 -14.76 -10.12
N ARG A 134 4.05 -13.69 -9.45
CA ARG A 134 3.17 -12.72 -8.78
C ARG A 134 3.46 -11.35 -9.36
N GLU A 135 2.42 -10.61 -9.74
CA GLU A 135 2.50 -9.27 -10.31
C GLU A 135 1.63 -8.33 -9.50
N LEU A 136 2.23 -7.23 -9.02
CA LEU A 136 1.58 -6.25 -8.15
C LEU A 136 1.67 -4.86 -8.75
N PHE A 137 0.53 -4.19 -8.87
CA PHE A 137 0.44 -2.77 -9.21
C PHE A 137 -0.71 -2.09 -8.49
N VAL A 138 -0.72 -0.76 -8.47
CA VAL A 138 -1.84 0.04 -7.92
C VAL A 138 -2.38 0.95 -9.01
N SER A 139 -3.60 0.66 -9.47
CA SER A 139 -4.26 1.41 -10.54
C SER A 139 -4.81 2.73 -10.00
N TYR A 140 -4.43 3.86 -10.63
CA TYR A 140 -5.02 5.15 -10.32
C TYR A 140 -6.44 5.30 -10.89
N PRO A 141 -6.72 4.91 -12.15
CA PRO A 141 -8.09 4.99 -12.69
C PRO A 141 -9.11 4.16 -11.92
N ASP A 142 -8.70 3.00 -11.43
CA ASP A 142 -9.60 2.05 -10.75
C ASP A 142 -9.59 2.20 -9.22
N GLN A 143 -8.63 2.96 -8.66
CA GLN A 143 -8.43 3.16 -7.22
C GLN A 143 -8.26 1.86 -6.42
N ILE A 144 -7.62 0.87 -7.03
CA ILE A 144 -7.37 -0.45 -6.44
C ILE A 144 -5.91 -0.88 -6.55
N MET A 145 -5.49 -1.71 -5.61
CA MET A 145 -4.30 -2.53 -5.71
C MET A 145 -4.68 -3.88 -6.31
N VAL A 146 -3.91 -4.33 -7.28
CA VAL A 146 -4.11 -5.60 -7.99
C VAL A 146 -2.90 -6.49 -7.75
N LEU A 147 -3.13 -7.68 -7.21
CA LEU A 147 -2.12 -8.74 -7.13
C LEU A 147 -2.59 -9.94 -7.94
N HIS A 148 -1.87 -10.22 -9.01
CA HIS A 148 -2.11 -11.39 -9.86
C HIS A 148 -1.08 -12.47 -9.56
N ILE A 149 -1.54 -13.72 -9.40
CA ILE A 149 -0.72 -14.89 -9.09
C ILE A 149 -1.04 -15.96 -10.11
N ALA A 150 -0.05 -16.44 -10.84
CA ALA A 150 -0.19 -17.50 -11.83
C ALA A 150 0.88 -18.57 -11.67
N ALA A 151 0.58 -19.77 -12.16
CA ALA A 151 1.51 -20.89 -12.28
C ALA A 151 1.44 -21.46 -13.69
N ASP A 152 2.56 -22.01 -14.20
CA ASP A 152 2.61 -22.65 -15.54
C ASP A 152 1.98 -24.05 -15.56
N GLN A 153 1.56 -24.55 -14.40
CA GLN A 153 0.84 -25.83 -14.27
C GLN A 153 -0.48 -25.62 -13.52
N LYS A 154 -1.52 -26.32 -13.96
CA LYS A 154 -2.87 -26.22 -13.40
C LYS A 154 -2.96 -26.77 -11.98
N GLY A 155 -3.82 -26.16 -11.17
CA GLY A 155 -4.11 -26.62 -9.81
C GLY A 155 -2.97 -26.47 -8.82
N CYS A 156 -1.94 -25.65 -9.13
CA CYS A 156 -0.74 -25.51 -8.30
C CYS A 156 -0.80 -24.37 -7.30
N ILE A 157 -1.86 -23.53 -7.32
CA ILE A 157 -1.97 -22.41 -6.40
C ILE A 157 -2.94 -22.75 -5.28
N SER A 158 -2.41 -22.89 -4.07
CA SER A 158 -3.20 -23.01 -2.84
C SER A 158 -2.63 -22.04 -1.81
N LEU A 159 -3.48 -21.12 -1.33
CA LEU A 159 -3.05 -20.08 -0.40
C LEU A 159 -4.19 -19.61 0.50
N SER A 160 -3.85 -18.96 1.60
CA SER A 160 -4.75 -18.11 2.36
C SER A 160 -4.24 -16.68 2.34
N VAL A 161 -5.16 -15.73 2.29
CA VAL A 161 -4.83 -14.30 2.33
C VAL A 161 -5.77 -13.57 3.25
N GLY A 162 -5.21 -12.66 4.06
CA GLY A 162 -5.94 -11.80 4.98
C GLY A 162 -5.25 -10.45 5.14
N ILE A 163 -5.91 -9.55 5.84
CA ILE A 163 -5.33 -8.27 6.23
C ILE A 163 -5.13 -8.31 7.73
N ASP A 164 -3.92 -8.01 8.19
CA ASP A 164 -3.53 -7.89 9.59
C ASP A 164 -2.95 -6.50 9.87
N GLY A 165 -3.03 -6.06 11.10
CA GLY A 165 -2.56 -4.74 11.52
C GLY A 165 -2.03 -4.76 12.94
N ARG A 166 -1.76 -3.58 13.47
CA ARG A 166 -1.45 -3.45 14.90
C ARG A 166 -2.72 -3.67 15.72
N GLU A 167 -2.62 -4.42 16.80
CA GLU A 167 -3.77 -4.84 17.64
C GLU A 167 -4.68 -3.67 18.08
N ASP A 168 -4.11 -2.49 18.32
CA ASP A 168 -4.87 -1.31 18.76
C ASP A 168 -5.32 -0.39 17.62
N ASP A 169 -4.97 -0.68 16.37
CA ASP A 169 -5.21 0.22 15.22
C ASP A 169 -6.39 -0.24 14.34
N TYR A 170 -6.89 -1.48 14.48
CA TYR A 170 -8.05 -1.96 13.74
C TYR A 170 -9.13 -2.54 14.66
N ASP A 171 -10.37 -2.48 14.19
CA ASP A 171 -11.54 -2.90 14.94
C ASP A 171 -12.02 -4.32 14.56
N ASP A 172 -11.99 -4.64 13.28
CA ASP A 172 -12.59 -5.88 12.77
C ASP A 172 -12.02 -6.30 11.39
N CYS A 173 -12.01 -7.61 11.15
CA CYS A 173 -11.79 -8.20 9.84
C CYS A 173 -12.81 -9.33 9.61
N ARG A 174 -13.80 -9.10 8.74
CA ARG A 174 -14.96 -9.98 8.56
C ARG A 174 -15.31 -10.25 7.11
N PRO A 175 -15.96 -11.38 6.80
CA PRO A 175 -16.61 -11.58 5.50
C PRO A 175 -17.74 -10.55 5.30
N CYS A 176 -17.84 -9.96 4.12
CA CYS A 176 -18.89 -8.99 3.79
C CYS A 176 -19.65 -9.34 2.50
N ALA A 177 -19.08 -10.20 1.66
CA ALA A 177 -19.70 -10.76 0.46
C ALA A 177 -19.02 -12.10 0.10
N PRO A 178 -19.54 -12.89 -0.84
CA PRO A 178 -18.81 -14.04 -1.36
C PRO A 178 -17.41 -13.64 -1.84
N ASN A 179 -16.39 -14.39 -1.41
CA ASN A 179 -14.99 -14.12 -1.75
C ASN A 179 -14.49 -12.70 -1.42
N THR A 180 -15.11 -12.02 -0.45
CA THR A 180 -14.76 -10.66 -0.05
C THR A 180 -14.69 -10.54 1.47
N ILE A 181 -13.62 -9.98 1.97
CA ILE A 181 -13.45 -9.60 3.37
C ILE A 181 -13.33 -8.08 3.49
N LEU A 182 -13.79 -7.55 4.62
CA LEU A 182 -13.69 -6.15 4.98
C LEU A 182 -12.88 -6.02 6.28
N TYR A 183 -11.81 -5.26 6.20
CA TYR A 183 -10.96 -4.87 7.33
C TYR A 183 -11.26 -3.41 7.67
N THR A 184 -11.55 -3.13 8.92
CA THR A 184 -11.94 -1.80 9.39
C THR A 184 -11.19 -1.40 10.63
N GLY A 185 -10.98 -0.09 10.79
CA GLY A 185 -10.34 0.46 11.96
C GLY A 185 -10.42 1.97 12.03
N GLY A 186 -9.71 2.55 12.98
CA GLY A 186 -9.71 3.98 13.20
C GLY A 186 -8.39 4.49 13.77
N THR A 187 -8.08 5.75 13.46
CA THR A 187 -6.82 6.38 13.90
C THR A 187 -6.86 6.93 15.32
N GLY A 188 -7.94 6.65 16.05
CA GLY A 188 -8.13 7.03 17.43
C GLY A 188 -8.25 8.54 17.69
N GLY A 189 -8.48 8.92 18.94
CA GLY A 189 -8.61 10.30 19.37
C GLY A 189 -9.93 10.95 18.94
N LYS A 190 -10.12 12.22 19.38
CA LYS A 190 -11.29 13.00 18.99
C LYS A 190 -11.23 13.33 17.49
N ASN A 191 -12.30 13.04 16.77
CA ASN A 191 -12.40 13.21 15.30
C ASN A 191 -11.32 12.40 14.54
N GLY A 192 -10.98 11.20 15.01
CA GLY A 192 -10.10 10.28 14.30
C GLY A 192 -10.69 9.87 12.95
N ILE A 193 -9.84 9.41 12.07
CA ILE A 193 -10.21 8.97 10.74
C ILE A 193 -10.55 7.49 10.81
N GLY A 194 -11.78 7.12 10.41
CA GLY A 194 -12.16 5.74 10.17
C GLY A 194 -11.62 5.28 8.81
N PHE A 195 -11.19 4.04 8.71
CA PHE A 195 -10.73 3.44 7.46
C PHE A 195 -11.32 2.06 7.24
N ALA A 196 -11.47 1.69 5.98
CA ALA A 196 -11.86 0.36 5.56
C ALA A 196 -11.02 -0.10 4.38
N ALA A 197 -10.59 -1.36 4.40
CA ALA A 197 -9.99 -2.02 3.26
C ALA A 197 -10.84 -3.23 2.87
N ALA A 198 -11.33 -3.25 1.63
CA ALA A 198 -12.05 -4.38 1.06
C ALA A 198 -11.10 -5.21 0.21
N LEU A 199 -10.98 -6.50 0.50
CA LEU A 199 -10.20 -7.46 -0.26
C LEU A 199 -11.13 -8.49 -0.89
N THR A 200 -11.12 -8.58 -2.21
CA THR A 200 -11.85 -9.62 -2.95
C THR A 200 -10.91 -10.46 -3.79
N GLY A 201 -11.33 -11.67 -4.13
CA GLY A 201 -10.55 -12.58 -4.96
C GLY A 201 -11.35 -13.11 -6.16
N LYS A 202 -10.64 -13.37 -7.25
CA LYS A 202 -11.08 -14.14 -8.43
C LYS A 202 -10.11 -15.26 -8.67
N GLN A 203 -10.59 -16.44 -9.07
CA GLN A 203 -9.70 -17.55 -9.44
C GLN A 203 -10.18 -18.23 -10.72
N THR A 204 -9.23 -18.84 -11.42
CA THR A 204 -9.46 -19.81 -12.49
C THR A 204 -9.06 -21.17 -11.97
N GLY A 205 -9.93 -22.17 -12.13
CA GLY A 205 -9.72 -23.49 -11.53
C GLY A 205 -9.87 -23.50 -10.00
N GLY A 206 -9.83 -24.68 -9.41
CA GLY A 206 -9.88 -24.84 -7.96
C GLY A 206 -11.14 -24.27 -7.28
N THR A 207 -10.98 -23.88 -6.03
CA THR A 207 -12.07 -23.30 -5.20
C THR A 207 -11.57 -22.10 -4.40
N MET A 208 -12.47 -21.17 -4.09
CA MET A 208 -12.24 -20.05 -3.19
C MET A 208 -13.39 -19.90 -2.21
N ARG A 209 -13.10 -19.57 -0.97
CA ARG A 209 -14.09 -19.32 0.08
C ARG A 209 -13.54 -18.35 1.12
N THR A 210 -14.43 -17.69 1.83
CA THR A 210 -14.07 -16.93 3.04
C THR A 210 -14.06 -17.86 4.26
N LEU A 211 -13.09 -17.65 5.14
CA LEU A 211 -12.99 -18.33 6.44
C LEU A 211 -12.52 -17.31 7.49
N GLY A 212 -13.46 -16.86 8.34
CA GLY A 212 -13.16 -15.72 9.22
C GLY A 212 -12.73 -14.50 8.41
N GLY A 213 -11.68 -13.80 8.85
CA GLY A 213 -11.08 -12.67 8.16
C GLY A 213 -10.12 -13.04 7.01
N GLN A 214 -10.25 -14.21 6.40
CA GLN A 214 -9.36 -14.66 5.34
C GLN A 214 -10.10 -15.18 4.11
N LEU A 215 -9.48 -15.05 2.93
CA LEU A 215 -9.81 -15.81 1.73
C LEU A 215 -8.93 -17.06 1.67
N VAL A 216 -9.53 -18.21 1.47
CA VAL A 216 -8.84 -19.51 1.32
C VAL A 216 -9.06 -20.01 -0.09
N ILE A 217 -7.97 -20.19 -0.83
CA ILE A 217 -7.94 -20.66 -2.21
C ILE A 217 -7.25 -22.03 -2.26
N GLU A 218 -7.84 -22.98 -2.98
CA GLU A 218 -7.29 -24.33 -3.10
C GLU A 218 -7.29 -24.80 -4.55
N ASN A 219 -6.12 -25.26 -5.02
CA ASN A 219 -5.87 -25.86 -6.32
C ASN A 219 -6.29 -24.98 -7.52
N ALA A 220 -6.07 -23.66 -7.42
CA ALA A 220 -6.32 -22.74 -8.52
C ALA A 220 -5.18 -22.78 -9.57
N ASP A 221 -5.52 -22.41 -10.81
CA ASP A 221 -4.59 -22.19 -11.90
C ASP A 221 -4.04 -20.76 -11.85
N GLU A 222 -4.93 -19.81 -11.58
CA GLU A 222 -4.65 -18.38 -11.43
C GLU A 222 -5.50 -17.77 -10.31
N VAL A 223 -5.00 -16.72 -9.69
CA VAL A 223 -5.69 -15.93 -8.67
C VAL A 223 -5.42 -14.45 -8.90
N THR A 224 -6.47 -13.64 -8.93
CA THR A 224 -6.35 -12.18 -8.90
C THR A 224 -7.01 -11.65 -7.63
N LEU A 225 -6.22 -10.98 -6.80
CA LEU A 225 -6.67 -10.32 -5.58
C LEU A 225 -6.80 -8.82 -5.87
N LEU A 226 -7.92 -8.23 -5.45
CA LEU A 226 -8.26 -6.82 -5.63
C LEU A 226 -8.49 -6.21 -4.26
N LEU A 227 -7.72 -5.16 -3.94
CA LEU A 227 -7.81 -4.44 -2.69
C LEU A 227 -8.15 -2.97 -2.95
N SER A 228 -9.24 -2.47 -2.38
CA SER A 228 -9.53 -1.04 -2.26
C SER A 228 -9.45 -0.60 -0.81
N VAL A 229 -9.09 0.65 -0.61
CA VAL A 229 -9.07 1.32 0.69
C VAL A 229 -9.87 2.61 0.59
N ALA A 230 -10.72 2.88 1.57
CA ALA A 230 -11.41 4.14 1.70
C ALA A 230 -11.40 4.63 3.15
N THR A 231 -11.45 5.94 3.33
CA THR A 231 -11.39 6.56 4.65
C THR A 231 -12.50 7.58 4.84
N SER A 232 -12.84 7.83 6.10
CA SER A 232 -13.82 8.86 6.44
C SER A 232 -13.34 10.28 6.08
N PHE A 233 -12.06 10.46 5.81
CA PHE A 233 -11.52 11.73 5.32
C PHE A 233 -12.09 12.11 3.95
N TYR A 234 -12.20 11.13 3.04
CA TYR A 234 -12.70 11.33 1.67
C TYR A 234 -14.19 11.03 1.52
N HIS A 235 -14.74 10.09 2.30
CA HIS A 235 -16.07 9.52 2.10
C HIS A 235 -17.04 9.76 3.28
N GLY A 236 -16.63 10.48 4.35
CA GLY A 236 -17.45 10.62 5.53
C GLY A 236 -17.80 9.27 6.14
N ASP A 237 -19.07 9.07 6.49
CA ASP A 237 -19.54 7.81 7.11
C ASP A 237 -19.70 6.65 6.10
N ASP A 238 -19.62 6.92 4.79
CA ASP A 238 -19.83 5.93 3.72
C ASP A 238 -18.55 5.19 3.29
N TYR A 239 -17.44 5.33 4.02
CA TYR A 239 -16.12 4.79 3.64
C TYR A 239 -16.09 3.25 3.53
N GLU A 240 -16.83 2.52 4.36
CA GLU A 240 -16.91 1.06 4.23
C GLU A 240 -17.59 0.65 2.92
N GLU A 241 -18.69 1.33 2.58
CA GLU A 241 -19.40 1.06 1.33
C GLU A 241 -18.56 1.47 0.12
N ALA A 242 -17.86 2.60 0.17
CA ALA A 242 -16.97 3.04 -0.89
C ALA A 242 -15.90 1.99 -1.21
N ALA A 243 -15.20 1.46 -0.19
CA ALA A 243 -14.21 0.41 -0.39
C ALA A 243 -14.81 -0.86 -1.02
N ARG A 244 -16.02 -1.25 -0.61
CA ARG A 244 -16.72 -2.41 -1.16
C ARG A 244 -17.15 -2.21 -2.61
N MET A 245 -17.64 -1.04 -2.95
CA MET A 245 -18.07 -0.70 -4.31
C MET A 245 -16.90 -0.71 -5.30
N ASP A 246 -15.74 -0.18 -4.93
CA ASP A 246 -14.55 -0.16 -5.77
C ASP A 246 -14.13 -1.60 -6.16
N VAL A 247 -14.01 -2.51 -5.19
CA VAL A 247 -13.65 -3.90 -5.50
C VAL A 247 -14.74 -4.64 -6.26
N ALA A 248 -16.02 -4.36 -6.00
CA ALA A 248 -17.14 -4.95 -6.74
C ALA A 248 -17.11 -4.54 -8.21
N TYR A 249 -16.84 -3.25 -8.50
CA TYR A 249 -16.70 -2.77 -9.87
C TYR A 249 -15.49 -3.41 -10.59
N ALA A 250 -14.34 -3.47 -9.91
CA ALA A 250 -13.13 -4.05 -10.46
C ALA A 250 -13.22 -5.58 -10.65
N GLN A 251 -14.08 -6.25 -9.89
CA GLN A 251 -14.29 -7.69 -10.00
C GLN A 251 -14.86 -8.12 -11.34
N ASP A 252 -15.59 -7.25 -12.05
CA ASP A 252 -16.12 -7.52 -13.39
C ASP A 252 -15.06 -7.39 -14.49
N CYS A 253 -13.89 -6.81 -14.18
CA CYS A 253 -12.80 -6.61 -15.14
C CYS A 253 -11.83 -7.79 -15.16
N THR A 254 -11.19 -8.06 -16.30
CA THR A 254 -10.08 -9.01 -16.37
C THR A 254 -8.79 -8.37 -15.83
N TYR A 255 -7.78 -9.20 -15.51
CA TYR A 255 -6.45 -8.73 -15.12
C TYR A 255 -5.84 -7.83 -16.21
N GLU A 256 -5.95 -8.25 -17.48
CA GLU A 256 -5.41 -7.53 -18.63
C GLU A 256 -6.08 -6.16 -18.82
N GLU A 257 -7.39 -6.05 -18.59
CA GLU A 257 -8.11 -4.78 -18.67
C GLU A 257 -7.66 -3.82 -17.57
N LEU A 258 -7.49 -4.30 -16.34
CA LEU A 258 -6.97 -3.51 -15.22
C LEU A 258 -5.53 -3.05 -15.48
N LEU A 259 -4.67 -3.96 -15.93
CA LEU A 259 -3.28 -3.64 -16.29
C LEU A 259 -3.21 -2.63 -17.44
N TYR A 260 -4.02 -2.79 -18.47
CA TYR A 260 -4.08 -1.86 -19.59
C TYR A 260 -4.46 -0.45 -19.15
N ARG A 261 -5.48 -0.30 -18.29
CA ARG A 261 -5.89 1.02 -17.75
C ARG A 261 -4.80 1.64 -16.89
N HIS A 262 -4.19 0.85 -16.02
CA HIS A 262 -3.06 1.28 -15.22
C HIS A 262 -1.90 1.80 -16.08
N LEU A 263 -1.44 1.01 -17.07
CA LEU A 263 -0.35 1.40 -17.96
C LEU A 263 -0.70 2.63 -18.80
N SER A 264 -1.94 2.70 -19.30
CA SER A 264 -2.39 3.82 -20.15
C SER A 264 -2.40 5.15 -19.39
N ASP A 265 -2.72 5.14 -18.09
CA ASP A 265 -2.65 6.33 -17.24
C ASP A 265 -1.22 6.65 -16.83
N TYR A 266 -0.52 5.70 -16.23
CA TYR A 266 0.82 5.89 -15.69
C TYR A 266 1.83 6.35 -16.73
N GLN A 267 1.89 5.70 -17.88
CA GLN A 267 2.89 5.99 -18.91
C GLN A 267 2.73 7.37 -19.56
N LYS A 268 1.51 7.94 -19.58
CA LYS A 268 1.30 9.33 -20.02
C LYS A 268 2.09 10.33 -19.18
N LEU A 269 2.24 10.05 -17.89
CA LEU A 269 2.98 10.90 -16.96
C LEU A 269 4.46 10.53 -16.95
N PHE A 270 4.79 9.26 -16.78
CA PHE A 270 6.15 8.77 -16.63
C PHE A 270 7.04 9.10 -17.83
N ARG A 271 6.52 8.98 -19.04
CA ARG A 271 7.28 9.21 -20.28
C ARG A 271 7.50 10.69 -20.65
N ARG A 272 6.97 11.63 -19.85
CA ARG A 272 7.18 13.08 -20.11
C ARG A 272 8.61 13.53 -19.85
N VAL A 273 9.32 12.86 -18.97
CA VAL A 273 10.71 13.17 -18.63
C VAL A 273 11.55 11.93 -18.79
N ARG A 274 12.65 12.04 -19.54
CA ARG A 274 13.59 10.94 -19.74
C ARG A 274 15.02 11.43 -19.53
N LEU A 275 15.77 10.73 -18.68
CA LEU A 275 17.20 10.93 -18.49
C LEU A 275 17.94 9.67 -18.95
N ASN A 276 18.76 9.80 -19.99
CA ASN A 276 19.61 8.71 -20.45
C ASN A 276 21.03 8.99 -19.95
N LEU A 277 21.50 8.12 -19.05
CA LEU A 277 22.90 8.11 -18.63
C LEU A 277 23.63 6.99 -19.37
N PRO A 278 24.93 7.15 -19.70
CA PRO A 278 25.70 6.06 -20.30
C PRO A 278 25.73 4.88 -19.34
N ASP A 279 25.33 3.71 -19.84
CA ASP A 279 25.35 2.47 -19.07
C ASP A 279 26.77 1.91 -19.10
N ASN A 280 27.46 2.01 -17.97
CA ASN A 280 28.79 1.42 -17.76
C ASN A 280 28.72 0.14 -16.89
N SER A 281 27.53 -0.36 -16.58
CA SER A 281 27.34 -1.55 -15.75
C SER A 281 27.02 -2.76 -16.60
N GLU A 282 27.83 -3.78 -16.55
CA GLU A 282 27.45 -5.14 -16.92
C GLU A 282 26.41 -5.61 -15.90
N GLY A 283 25.12 -5.46 -16.20
CA GLY A 283 23.92 -6.02 -15.54
C GLY A 283 24.05 -6.60 -14.12
N ASN A 284 24.65 -5.88 -13.20
CA ASN A 284 24.79 -6.34 -11.82
C ASN A 284 23.49 -6.11 -11.04
N SER A 285 23.12 -7.07 -10.20
CA SER A 285 22.02 -6.90 -9.23
C SER A 285 22.26 -5.67 -8.37
N THR A 286 21.23 -4.94 -8.05
CA THR A 286 21.30 -3.75 -7.21
C THR A 286 21.70 -4.02 -5.76
N LEU A 287 21.81 -5.29 -5.36
CA LEU A 287 22.43 -5.79 -4.10
C LEU A 287 22.59 -7.31 -4.15
#